data_6ea17a5519d1404256bcb4250739b757
#
_entry.id   6ea17a5519d1404256bcb4250739b757
#
_cell.length_a   1.000
_cell.length_b   1.000
_cell.length_c   1.000
_cell.angle_alpha   90.00
_cell.angle_beta   90.00
_cell.angle_gamma   90.00
#
_symmetry.space_group_name_H-M   'P 1'
#
loop_
_entity.id
_entity.type
_entity.pdbx_description
1 polymer ?
#
loop_
_entity_poly.entity_id
_entity_poly.type
_entity_poly.pdbx_seq_one_letter_code
_entity_poly.pdbx_strand_id
1 'polypeptide(L)'
;MVALISPLLRVRFSTSHPKDITDDVLYTITKHENICNYIHLPVQSGSSRVLQLMNRTYSREWYLAKVDRIRELIPDCGISTDMITGFCTETDEDHLASLSLFDYCKYDLAYLYYYSERPGTLAERRFKDDVPLDVKKKRLQELVDLYREHSLRTMQKEVGKTFKILVEGFSKKSEAQLQGRTGQNKVVIFAKENFKKGDYVFVKITHCTAGTLFGDVINLK
;
A
#
# COMPACT_ATOMS: atom_id res chain seq x y z
N MET A 1 -9.48 14.54 -18.99
CA MET A 1 -9.09 13.62 -17.91
C MET A 1 -8.06 12.64 -18.46
N VAL A 2 -6.98 12.33 -17.70
CA VAL A 2 -5.84 11.50 -18.17
C VAL A 2 -6.29 10.13 -18.69
N ALA A 3 -7.21 9.46 -18.01
CA ALA A 3 -7.73 8.15 -18.43
C ALA A 3 -8.37 8.11 -19.83
N LEU A 4 -8.81 9.26 -20.34
CA LEU A 4 -9.45 9.38 -21.66
C LEU A 4 -8.46 9.63 -22.82
N ILE A 5 -7.17 9.84 -22.52
CA ILE A 5 -6.15 10.09 -23.56
C ILE A 5 -5.94 8.84 -24.41
N SER A 6 -5.86 7.68 -23.78
CA SER A 6 -5.75 6.38 -24.47
C SER A 6 -6.17 5.24 -23.53
N PRO A 7 -6.93 4.26 -24.01
CA PRO A 7 -7.27 3.06 -23.22
C PRO A 7 -6.05 2.17 -22.93
N LEU A 8 -4.95 2.36 -23.66
CA LEU A 8 -3.71 1.62 -23.45
C LEU A 8 -2.84 2.21 -22.33
N LEU A 9 -3.14 3.41 -21.84
CA LEU A 9 -2.46 3.98 -20.70
C LEU A 9 -2.85 3.24 -19.43
N ARG A 10 -1.87 2.97 -18.57
CA ARG A 10 -2.12 2.55 -17.19
C ARG A 10 -1.96 3.77 -16.28
N VAL A 11 -3.06 4.24 -15.75
CA VAL A 11 -3.10 5.42 -14.88
C VAL A 11 -2.91 4.99 -13.43
N ARG A 12 -1.91 5.54 -12.77
CA ARG A 12 -1.67 5.44 -11.32
C ARG A 12 -1.61 6.83 -10.74
N PHE A 13 -2.04 6.97 -9.51
CA PHE A 13 -1.94 8.22 -8.77
C PHE A 13 -1.44 7.94 -7.34
N SER A 14 -0.90 8.96 -6.72
CA SER A 14 -0.52 8.93 -5.31
C SER A 14 -1.37 9.95 -4.56
N THR A 15 -1.83 9.57 -3.38
CA THR A 15 -2.64 10.43 -2.51
C THR A 15 -1.74 10.96 -1.41
N SER A 16 -1.76 12.27 -1.20
CA SER A 16 -1.01 12.90 -0.13
C SER A 16 -1.75 12.91 1.20
N HIS A 17 -3.09 12.88 1.16
CA HIS A 17 -3.92 12.93 2.36
C HIS A 17 -5.20 12.09 2.21
N PRO A 18 -5.62 11.30 3.24
CA PRO A 18 -6.81 10.45 3.15
C PRO A 18 -8.12 11.16 2.80
N LYS A 19 -8.24 12.44 3.19
CA LYS A 19 -9.43 13.25 2.87
C LYS A 19 -9.57 13.59 1.38
N ASP A 20 -8.49 13.52 0.60
CA ASP A 20 -8.52 13.80 -0.84
C ASP A 20 -9.16 12.65 -1.64
N ILE A 21 -9.32 11.46 -1.03
CA ILE A 21 -10.06 10.34 -1.60
C ILE A 21 -11.55 10.52 -1.32
N THR A 22 -12.20 11.28 -2.19
CA THR A 22 -13.66 11.46 -2.17
C THR A 22 -14.36 10.31 -2.89
N ASP A 23 -15.67 10.18 -2.71
CA ASP A 23 -16.48 9.18 -3.42
C ASP A 23 -16.44 9.40 -4.94
N ASP A 24 -16.36 10.66 -5.42
CA ASP A 24 -16.20 10.96 -6.86
C ASP A 24 -14.91 10.38 -7.44
N VAL A 25 -13.80 10.40 -6.66
CA VAL A 25 -12.54 9.76 -7.05
C VAL A 25 -12.74 8.24 -7.15
N LEU A 26 -13.40 7.62 -6.16
CA LEU A 26 -13.67 6.19 -6.15
C LEU A 26 -14.55 5.78 -7.33
N TYR A 27 -15.65 6.49 -7.58
CA TYR A 27 -16.50 6.26 -8.78
C TYR A 27 -15.75 6.49 -10.09
N THR A 28 -14.79 7.41 -10.13
CA THR A 28 -13.97 7.61 -11.32
C THR A 28 -13.06 6.41 -11.58
N ILE A 29 -12.47 5.83 -10.53
CA ILE A 29 -11.65 4.60 -10.64
C ILE A 29 -12.50 3.46 -11.21
N THR A 30 -13.71 3.25 -10.71
CA THR A 30 -14.59 2.15 -11.19
C THR A 30 -15.06 2.33 -12.64
N LYS A 31 -15.15 3.56 -13.14
CA LYS A 31 -15.61 3.87 -14.51
C LYS A 31 -14.56 3.66 -15.60
N HIS A 32 -13.28 3.58 -15.24
CA HIS A 32 -12.19 3.55 -16.22
C HIS A 32 -11.25 2.37 -15.93
N GLU A 33 -11.30 1.32 -16.75
CA GLU A 33 -10.48 0.11 -16.60
C GLU A 33 -8.97 0.35 -16.64
N ASN A 34 -8.53 1.44 -17.24
CA ASN A 34 -7.12 1.83 -17.30
C ASN A 34 -6.62 2.60 -16.07
N ILE A 35 -7.51 2.93 -15.12
CA ILE A 35 -7.11 3.43 -13.79
C ILE A 35 -6.87 2.21 -12.87
N CYS A 36 -5.70 2.17 -12.25
CA CYS A 36 -5.33 1.07 -11.37
C CYS A 36 -6.17 1.05 -10.08
N ASN A 37 -6.63 -0.14 -9.69
CA ASN A 37 -7.31 -0.39 -8.42
C ASN A 37 -6.30 -0.40 -7.26
N TYR A 38 -5.67 0.74 -7.03
CA TYR A 38 -4.66 0.91 -5.98
C TYR A 38 -4.71 2.32 -5.42
N ILE A 39 -4.82 2.40 -4.10
CA ILE A 39 -4.90 3.67 -3.38
C ILE A 39 -3.83 3.68 -2.29
N HIS A 40 -2.98 4.70 -2.32
CA HIS A 40 -2.10 5.01 -1.19
C HIS A 40 -2.85 5.90 -0.20
N LEU A 41 -3.07 5.39 1.01
CA LEU A 41 -3.90 6.03 2.04
C LEU A 41 -3.11 6.13 3.36
N PRO A 42 -2.21 7.12 3.51
CA PRO A 42 -1.31 7.22 4.65
C PRO A 42 -2.06 7.57 5.94
N VAL A 43 -2.13 6.63 6.89
CA VAL A 43 -2.85 6.82 8.17
C VAL A 43 -2.01 7.53 9.22
N GLN A 44 -0.72 7.29 9.25
CA GLN A 44 0.31 7.78 10.18
C GLN A 44 0.25 7.16 11.58
N SER A 45 -0.91 7.02 12.23
CA SER A 45 -1.12 6.37 13.53
C SER A 45 -2.51 5.75 13.61
N GLY A 46 -2.67 4.72 14.41
CA GLY A 46 -3.97 4.11 14.72
C GLY A 46 -4.68 4.74 15.91
N SER A 47 -4.06 5.69 16.60
CA SER A 47 -4.64 6.42 17.74
C SER A 47 -5.15 7.78 17.32
N SER A 48 -6.43 8.08 17.56
CA SER A 48 -7.01 9.40 17.31
C SER A 48 -6.32 10.51 18.10
N ARG A 49 -5.82 10.22 19.30
CA ARG A 49 -5.02 11.15 20.10
C ARG A 49 -3.71 11.51 19.41
N VAL A 50 -2.96 10.50 18.96
CA VAL A 50 -1.68 10.71 18.26
C VAL A 50 -1.90 11.41 16.92
N LEU A 51 -2.95 11.05 16.18
CA LEU A 51 -3.33 11.77 14.96
C LEU A 51 -3.54 13.25 15.18
N GLN A 52 -4.21 13.62 16.27
CA GLN A 52 -4.39 15.02 16.67
C GLN A 52 -3.05 15.73 16.94
N LEU A 53 -2.13 15.07 17.67
CA LEU A 53 -0.79 15.60 17.94
C LEU A 53 0.03 15.79 16.65
N MET A 54 -0.15 14.88 15.68
CA MET A 54 0.44 14.98 14.32
C MET A 54 -0.27 16.01 13.42
N ASN A 55 -1.23 16.76 13.96
CA ASN A 55 -2.05 17.73 13.22
C ASN A 55 -2.82 17.08 12.06
N ARG A 56 -3.26 15.82 12.24
CA ARG A 56 -4.16 15.15 11.28
C ARG A 56 -5.61 15.53 11.62
N THR A 57 -6.38 15.85 10.60
CA THR A 57 -7.75 16.39 10.74
C THR A 57 -8.81 15.30 10.69
N TYR A 58 -8.44 14.05 10.90
CA TYR A 58 -9.32 12.87 10.93
C TYR A 58 -9.02 12.00 12.15
N SER A 59 -10.04 11.25 12.60
CA SER A 59 -9.91 10.25 13.65
C SER A 59 -9.67 8.86 13.07
N ARG A 60 -9.34 7.92 13.94
CA ARG A 60 -9.27 6.49 13.64
C ARG A 60 -10.56 5.98 12.98
N GLU A 61 -11.72 6.29 13.58
CA GLU A 61 -13.03 5.82 13.13
C GLU A 61 -13.35 6.33 11.73
N TRP A 62 -13.08 7.60 11.49
CA TRP A 62 -13.22 8.20 10.16
C TRP A 62 -12.34 7.49 9.11
N TYR A 63 -11.11 7.16 9.49
CA TYR A 63 -10.19 6.46 8.59
C TYR A 63 -10.65 5.04 8.28
N LEU A 64 -11.10 4.28 9.29
CA LEU A 64 -11.67 2.94 9.10
C LEU A 64 -12.89 2.96 8.19
N ALA A 65 -13.83 3.89 8.42
CA ALA A 65 -14.99 4.08 7.54
C ALA A 65 -14.57 4.39 6.09
N LYS A 66 -13.48 5.15 5.88
CA LYS A 66 -12.95 5.41 4.54
C LYS A 66 -12.37 4.14 3.89
N VAL A 67 -11.66 3.30 4.64
CA VAL A 67 -11.16 2.00 4.16
C VAL A 67 -12.34 1.08 3.77
N ASP A 68 -13.39 1.03 4.58
CA ASP A 68 -14.58 0.24 4.30
C ASP A 68 -15.30 0.74 3.05
N ARG A 69 -15.42 2.06 2.89
CA ARG A 69 -16.01 2.66 1.70
C ARG A 69 -15.21 2.36 0.41
N ILE A 70 -13.88 2.38 0.48
CA ILE A 70 -13.03 1.97 -0.64
C ILE A 70 -13.31 0.51 -1.02
N ARG A 71 -13.38 -0.39 -0.05
CA ARG A 71 -13.62 -1.82 -0.29
C ARG A 71 -15.04 -2.11 -0.78
N GLU A 72 -16.01 -1.35 -0.32
CA GLU A 72 -17.39 -1.45 -0.82
C GLU A 72 -17.48 -1.11 -2.31
N LEU A 73 -16.85 -0.02 -2.74
CA LEU A 73 -16.91 0.45 -4.13
C LEU A 73 -15.91 -0.27 -5.05
N ILE A 74 -14.77 -0.69 -4.51
CA ILE A 74 -13.69 -1.36 -5.26
C ILE A 74 -13.20 -2.56 -4.44
N PRO A 75 -13.92 -3.70 -4.46
CA PRO A 75 -13.64 -4.85 -3.58
C PRO A 75 -12.22 -5.42 -3.68
N ASP A 76 -11.60 -5.32 -4.85
CA ASP A 76 -10.22 -5.78 -5.11
C ASP A 76 -9.17 -4.66 -5.06
N CYS A 77 -9.49 -3.52 -4.45
CA CYS A 77 -8.58 -2.39 -4.32
C CYS A 77 -7.37 -2.76 -3.45
N GLY A 78 -6.17 -2.63 -4.01
CA GLY A 78 -4.94 -2.63 -3.23
C GLY A 78 -4.82 -1.34 -2.42
N ILE A 79 -4.64 -1.46 -1.10
CA ILE A 79 -4.48 -0.30 -0.22
C ILE A 79 -3.07 -0.31 0.38
N SER A 80 -2.39 0.83 0.30
CA SER A 80 -1.12 1.03 1.00
C SER A 80 -1.19 2.19 1.98
N THR A 81 -0.28 2.19 2.95
CA THR A 81 -0.23 3.19 3.99
C THR A 81 1.19 3.57 4.40
N ASP A 82 1.33 4.71 5.06
CA ASP A 82 2.48 5.08 5.89
C ASP A 82 2.04 5.06 7.35
N MET A 83 2.91 4.54 8.23
CA MET A 83 2.68 4.54 9.67
C MET A 83 3.97 4.82 10.42
N ILE A 84 3.87 5.64 11.47
CA ILE A 84 4.97 6.05 12.33
C ILE A 84 4.66 5.58 13.76
N THR A 85 5.58 4.84 14.37
CA THR A 85 5.51 4.43 15.79
C THR A 85 6.39 5.31 16.65
N GLY A 86 6.09 5.38 17.93
CA GLY A 86 6.92 6.10 18.90
C GLY A 86 6.93 7.61 18.66
N PHE A 87 5.83 8.17 18.17
CA PHE A 87 5.67 9.62 18.13
C PHE A 87 5.71 10.19 19.55
N CYS A 88 6.08 11.46 19.69
CA CYS A 88 6.14 12.14 21.00
C CYS A 88 4.88 11.85 21.83
N THR A 89 5.05 11.47 23.09
CA THR A 89 4.01 11.09 24.05
C THR A 89 3.16 9.85 23.73
N GLU A 90 3.52 9.07 22.70
CA GLU A 90 2.80 7.84 22.36
C GLU A 90 2.86 6.83 23.51
N THR A 91 1.70 6.41 24.01
CA THR A 91 1.57 5.38 25.06
C THR A 91 1.50 3.97 24.47
N ASP A 92 1.49 2.95 25.35
CA ASP A 92 1.30 1.57 24.90
C ASP A 92 -0.12 1.34 24.37
N GLU A 93 -1.14 2.02 24.92
CA GLU A 93 -2.51 1.97 24.40
C GLU A 93 -2.61 2.57 22.99
N ASP A 94 -1.88 3.66 22.71
CA ASP A 94 -1.82 4.25 21.37
C ASP A 94 -1.17 3.31 20.37
N HIS A 95 -0.11 2.61 20.79
CA HIS A 95 0.55 1.61 19.97
C HIS A 95 -0.35 0.40 19.70
N LEU A 96 -1.05 -0.12 20.71
CA LEU A 96 -2.04 -1.18 20.55
C LEU A 96 -3.19 -0.76 19.61
N ALA A 97 -3.62 0.50 19.69
CA ALA A 97 -4.58 1.05 18.74
C ALA A 97 -4.02 1.04 17.32
N SER A 98 -2.73 1.32 17.12
CA SER A 98 -2.07 1.24 15.82
C SER A 98 -1.99 -0.19 15.29
N LEU A 99 -1.61 -1.17 16.12
CA LEU A 99 -1.61 -2.58 15.75
C LEU A 99 -3.00 -3.07 15.36
N SER A 100 -4.03 -2.75 16.14
CA SER A 100 -5.40 -3.17 15.87
C SER A 100 -6.00 -2.52 14.61
N LEU A 101 -5.66 -1.26 14.30
CA LEU A 101 -6.04 -0.63 13.04
C LEU A 101 -5.33 -1.33 11.86
N PHE A 102 -4.05 -1.62 12.02
CA PHE A 102 -3.27 -2.29 10.99
C PHE A 102 -3.82 -3.69 10.69
N ASP A 103 -4.18 -4.45 11.74
CA ASP A 103 -4.80 -5.76 11.59
C ASP A 103 -6.17 -5.69 10.91
N TYR A 104 -6.98 -4.68 11.21
CA TYR A 104 -8.26 -4.45 10.54
C TYR A 104 -8.08 -4.13 9.06
N CYS A 105 -7.17 -3.21 8.74
CA CYS A 105 -6.99 -2.70 7.38
C CYS A 105 -6.32 -3.70 6.45
N LYS A 106 -5.47 -4.62 6.93
CA LYS A 106 -4.77 -5.66 6.13
C LYS A 106 -4.18 -5.09 4.84
N TYR A 107 -3.29 -4.13 4.98
CA TYR A 107 -2.69 -3.41 3.86
C TYR A 107 -1.90 -4.33 2.91
N ASP A 108 -1.99 -4.06 1.60
CA ASP A 108 -1.19 -4.74 0.58
C ASP A 108 0.27 -4.29 0.59
N LEU A 109 0.51 -3.02 0.95
CA LEU A 109 1.85 -2.46 1.10
C LEU A 109 1.85 -1.45 2.25
N ALA A 110 2.88 -1.48 3.08
CA ALA A 110 3.05 -0.51 4.16
C ALA A 110 4.48 0.01 4.22
N TYR A 111 4.60 1.31 4.44
CA TYR A 111 5.86 1.98 4.75
C TYR A 111 5.84 2.31 6.23
N LEU A 112 6.68 1.62 6.99
CA LEU A 112 6.68 1.62 8.44
C LEU A 112 7.96 2.30 8.95
N TYR A 113 7.78 3.25 9.84
CA TYR A 113 8.87 4.04 10.39
C TYR A 113 8.71 4.17 11.90
N TYR A 114 9.80 4.36 12.63
CA TYR A 114 9.74 4.97 13.96
C TYR A 114 9.96 6.47 13.85
N TYR A 115 9.39 7.22 14.78
CA TYR A 115 9.53 8.67 14.82
C TYR A 115 11.00 9.07 14.99
N SER A 116 11.43 9.99 14.16
CA SER A 116 12.71 10.68 14.24
C SER A 116 12.42 12.18 14.09
N GLU A 117 12.90 12.95 15.05
CA GLU A 117 12.75 14.40 15.05
C GLU A 117 13.36 15.00 13.79
N ARG A 118 12.64 15.93 13.18
CA ARG A 118 13.10 16.66 11.99
C ARG A 118 13.11 18.15 12.29
N PRO A 119 14.27 18.84 12.14
CA PRO A 119 14.39 20.26 12.39
C PRO A 119 13.34 21.08 11.62
N GLY A 120 12.78 22.10 12.27
CA GLY A 120 11.82 23.03 11.68
C GLY A 120 10.38 22.51 11.60
N THR A 121 10.09 21.29 12.04
CA THR A 121 8.72 20.76 12.06
C THR A 121 7.93 21.30 13.27
N LEU A 122 6.59 21.23 13.15
CA LEU A 122 5.70 21.59 14.26
C LEU A 122 5.89 20.65 15.47
N ALA A 123 6.18 19.39 15.20
CA ALA A 123 6.40 18.40 16.25
C ALA A 123 7.63 18.74 17.08
N GLU A 124 8.77 19.03 16.43
CA GLU A 124 10.02 19.42 17.10
C GLU A 124 9.86 20.67 17.97
N ARG A 125 9.05 21.65 17.51
CA ARG A 125 8.83 22.89 18.28
C ARG A 125 7.89 22.72 19.48
N ARG A 126 6.95 21.76 19.44
CA ARG A 126 5.86 21.64 20.43
C ARG A 126 6.03 20.50 21.38
N PHE A 127 6.75 19.46 20.99
CA PHE A 127 6.83 18.23 21.76
C PHE A 127 8.29 17.84 21.97
N LYS A 128 8.57 17.32 23.16
CA LYS A 128 9.84 16.65 23.41
C LYS A 128 9.75 15.22 22.88
N ASP A 129 10.83 14.74 22.24
CA ASP A 129 10.93 13.33 21.89
C ASP A 129 11.21 12.49 23.15
N ASP A 130 10.16 12.02 23.79
CA ASP A 130 10.16 11.39 25.10
C ASP A 130 9.98 9.86 25.06
N VAL A 131 9.77 9.28 23.87
CA VAL A 131 9.70 7.82 23.72
C VAL A 131 11.10 7.25 23.50
N PRO A 132 11.59 6.36 24.40
CA PRO A 132 12.91 5.77 24.26
C PRO A 132 13.12 5.05 22.93
N LEU A 133 14.35 5.09 22.40
CA LEU A 133 14.66 4.53 21.07
C LEU A 133 14.45 3.00 21.00
N ASP A 134 14.72 2.28 22.05
CA ASP A 134 14.48 0.84 22.17
C ASP A 134 12.99 0.52 22.12
N VAL A 135 12.15 1.32 22.78
CA VAL A 135 10.68 1.21 22.71
C VAL A 135 10.19 1.48 21.27
N LYS A 136 10.69 2.55 20.63
CA LYS A 136 10.37 2.84 19.23
C LYS A 136 10.71 1.70 18.28
N LYS A 137 11.91 1.12 18.43
CA LYS A 137 12.38 -0.02 17.63
C LYS A 137 11.53 -1.27 17.86
N LYS A 138 11.18 -1.56 19.12
CA LYS A 138 10.31 -2.68 19.48
C LYS A 138 8.94 -2.53 18.82
N ARG A 139 8.29 -1.38 18.97
CA ARG A 139 6.99 -1.07 18.37
C ARG A 139 7.03 -1.16 16.84
N LEU A 140 8.10 -0.66 16.21
CA LEU A 140 8.28 -0.82 14.76
C LEU A 140 8.38 -2.28 14.36
N GLN A 141 9.16 -3.10 15.11
CA GLN A 141 9.32 -4.51 14.82
C GLN A 141 7.98 -5.26 14.88
N GLU A 142 7.14 -4.98 15.88
CA GLU A 142 5.80 -5.57 16.02
C GLU A 142 4.91 -5.27 14.80
N LEU A 143 4.92 -4.03 14.29
CA LEU A 143 4.20 -3.66 13.06
C LEU A 143 4.79 -4.36 11.82
N VAL A 144 6.12 -4.47 11.73
CA VAL A 144 6.79 -5.14 10.61
C VAL A 144 6.43 -6.63 10.57
N ASP A 145 6.38 -7.28 11.73
CA ASP A 145 6.04 -8.70 11.80
C ASP A 145 4.57 -8.95 11.42
N LEU A 146 3.66 -8.12 11.91
CA LEU A 146 2.25 -8.14 11.53
C LEU A 146 2.07 -7.89 10.03
N TYR A 147 2.80 -6.90 9.46
CA TYR A 147 2.77 -6.63 8.03
C TYR A 147 3.26 -7.82 7.19
N ARG A 148 4.35 -8.47 7.59
CA ARG A 148 4.89 -9.64 6.88
C ARG A 148 3.88 -10.80 6.82
N GLU A 149 3.20 -11.04 7.94
CA GLU A 149 2.15 -12.06 8.00
C GLU A 149 0.98 -11.72 7.06
N HIS A 150 0.45 -10.49 7.11
CA HIS A 150 -0.64 -10.05 6.25
C HIS A 150 -0.24 -10.07 4.76
N SER A 151 0.94 -9.56 4.45
CA SER A 151 1.44 -9.50 3.07
C SER A 151 1.57 -10.90 2.47
N LEU A 152 2.14 -11.86 3.20
CA LEU A 152 2.23 -13.24 2.73
C LEU A 152 0.85 -13.84 2.48
N ARG A 153 -0.10 -13.69 3.41
CA ARG A 153 -1.48 -14.19 3.26
C ARG A 153 -2.19 -13.56 2.06
N THR A 154 -1.98 -12.26 1.84
CA THR A 154 -2.57 -11.53 0.71
C THR A 154 -1.98 -12.00 -0.61
N MET A 155 -0.66 -12.21 -0.69
CA MET A 155 0.01 -12.74 -1.88
C MET A 155 -0.40 -14.18 -2.19
N GLN A 156 -0.56 -15.04 -1.18
CA GLN A 156 -1.03 -16.41 -1.35
C GLN A 156 -2.42 -16.51 -2.00
N LYS A 157 -3.32 -15.56 -1.73
CA LYS A 157 -4.65 -15.51 -2.35
C LYS A 157 -4.62 -15.20 -3.86
N GLU A 158 -3.49 -14.73 -4.37
CA GLU A 158 -3.32 -14.44 -5.78
C GLU A 158 -2.78 -15.63 -6.59
N VAL A 159 -2.28 -16.67 -5.93
CA VAL A 159 -1.80 -17.89 -6.60
C VAL A 159 -2.95 -18.58 -7.34
N GLY A 160 -2.72 -18.96 -8.58
CA GLY A 160 -3.71 -19.55 -9.48
C GLY A 160 -4.51 -18.52 -10.30
N LYS A 161 -4.52 -17.25 -9.93
CA LYS A 161 -5.19 -16.18 -10.69
C LYS A 161 -4.34 -15.70 -11.86
N THR A 162 -5.00 -15.09 -12.84
CA THR A 162 -4.36 -14.48 -14.01
C THR A 162 -4.51 -12.96 -13.93
N PHE A 163 -3.42 -12.25 -14.18
CA PHE A 163 -3.39 -10.79 -14.18
C PHE A 163 -2.85 -10.23 -15.49
N LYS A 164 -3.43 -9.10 -15.94
CA LYS A 164 -2.87 -8.26 -17.00
C LYS A 164 -1.74 -7.41 -16.41
N ILE A 165 -0.51 -7.66 -16.84
CA ILE A 165 0.71 -7.05 -16.34
C ILE A 165 1.26 -6.08 -17.38
N LEU A 166 1.59 -4.86 -16.96
CA LEU A 166 2.43 -3.96 -17.75
C LEU A 166 3.89 -4.28 -17.46
N VAL A 167 4.65 -4.62 -18.50
CA VAL A 167 6.10 -4.88 -18.39
C VAL A 167 6.84 -3.59 -18.11
N GLU A 168 7.54 -3.52 -16.97
CA GLU A 168 8.29 -2.32 -16.52
C GLU A 168 9.79 -2.44 -16.83
N GLY A 169 10.31 -3.64 -17.07
CA GLY A 169 11.72 -3.90 -17.39
C GLY A 169 12.20 -5.25 -16.92
N PHE A 170 13.51 -5.40 -16.84
CA PHE A 170 14.13 -6.61 -16.31
C PHE A 170 13.91 -6.78 -14.81
N SER A 171 13.85 -8.05 -14.38
CA SER A 171 13.91 -8.37 -12.95
C SER A 171 15.25 -7.90 -12.37
N LYS A 172 15.22 -7.42 -11.10
CA LYS A 172 16.45 -6.98 -10.40
C LYS A 172 17.49 -8.09 -10.22
N LYS A 173 17.09 -9.37 -10.33
CA LYS A 173 17.94 -10.53 -10.05
C LYS A 173 18.39 -11.27 -11.30
N SER A 174 17.77 -11.05 -12.47
CA SER A 174 18.08 -11.80 -13.68
C SER A 174 17.60 -11.08 -14.93
N GLU A 175 18.44 -11.00 -15.96
CA GLU A 175 18.07 -10.50 -17.28
C GLU A 175 17.26 -11.51 -18.11
N ALA A 176 17.20 -12.77 -17.68
CA ALA A 176 16.32 -13.78 -18.26
C ALA A 176 14.86 -13.64 -17.81
N GLN A 177 14.58 -12.71 -16.89
CA GLN A 177 13.24 -12.48 -16.36
C GLN A 177 12.85 -11.01 -16.50
N LEU A 178 11.56 -10.79 -16.74
CA LEU A 178 10.94 -9.48 -16.71
C LEU A 178 10.15 -9.29 -15.40
N GLN A 179 9.98 -8.04 -15.04
CA GLN A 179 9.07 -7.63 -13.97
C GLN A 179 8.03 -6.65 -14.50
N GLY A 180 6.89 -6.69 -13.87
CA GLY A 180 5.82 -5.73 -14.08
C GLY A 180 4.92 -5.67 -12.85
N ARG A 181 3.79 -4.97 -12.95
CA ARG A 181 2.85 -4.81 -11.84
C ARG A 181 1.42 -5.10 -12.24
N THR A 182 0.67 -5.67 -11.30
CA THR A 182 -0.79 -5.79 -11.40
C THR A 182 -1.47 -4.42 -11.29
N GLY A 183 -2.78 -4.36 -11.49
CA GLY A 183 -3.62 -3.18 -11.19
C GLY A 183 -3.47 -2.75 -9.73
N GLN A 184 -3.42 -3.70 -8.78
CA GLN A 184 -3.24 -3.47 -7.33
C GLN A 184 -1.78 -3.15 -6.92
N ASN A 185 -0.90 -2.85 -7.88
CA ASN A 185 0.50 -2.50 -7.64
C ASN A 185 1.40 -3.66 -7.14
N LYS A 186 0.96 -4.90 -7.16
CA LYS A 186 1.76 -6.07 -6.77
C LYS A 186 2.81 -6.36 -7.84
N VAL A 187 4.05 -6.60 -7.44
CA VAL A 187 5.15 -6.95 -8.34
C VAL A 187 4.98 -8.38 -8.83
N VAL A 188 5.12 -8.58 -10.13
CA VAL A 188 5.09 -9.90 -10.78
C VAL A 188 6.37 -10.11 -11.56
N ILE A 189 7.01 -11.28 -11.40
CA ILE A 189 8.18 -11.72 -12.14
C ILE A 189 7.80 -12.93 -13.00
N PHE A 190 8.23 -12.93 -14.26
CA PHE A 190 7.94 -13.98 -15.24
C PHE A 190 9.09 -14.08 -16.26
N ALA A 191 9.12 -15.15 -17.06
CA ALA A 191 10.14 -15.36 -18.10
C ALA A 191 10.11 -14.24 -19.14
N LYS A 192 11.31 -13.83 -19.62
CA LYS A 192 11.45 -12.72 -20.57
C LYS A 192 10.77 -13.00 -21.92
N GLU A 193 10.90 -14.20 -22.47
CA GLU A 193 10.46 -14.52 -23.81
C GLU A 193 10.78 -13.39 -24.83
N ASN A 194 9.82 -13.01 -25.70
CA ASN A 194 9.96 -11.96 -26.70
C ASN A 194 9.37 -10.60 -26.28
N PHE A 195 9.03 -10.43 -25.00
CA PHE A 195 8.40 -9.21 -24.49
C PHE A 195 9.41 -8.13 -24.14
N LYS A 196 8.98 -6.88 -24.22
CA LYS A 196 9.76 -5.68 -23.90
C LYS A 196 9.02 -4.74 -22.99
N LYS A 197 9.74 -3.80 -22.41
CA LYS A 197 9.14 -2.73 -21.59
C LYS A 197 8.04 -1.98 -22.36
N GLY A 198 6.89 -1.85 -21.73
CA GLY A 198 5.69 -1.21 -22.29
C GLY A 198 4.65 -2.19 -22.83
N ASP A 199 5.02 -3.46 -23.04
CA ASP A 199 4.07 -4.48 -23.47
C ASP A 199 3.11 -4.85 -22.34
N TYR A 200 1.89 -5.27 -22.70
CA TYR A 200 0.95 -5.91 -21.80
C TYR A 200 0.96 -7.42 -22.00
N VAL A 201 1.09 -8.16 -20.92
CA VAL A 201 1.08 -9.63 -20.92
C VAL A 201 0.08 -10.14 -19.88
N PHE A 202 -0.48 -11.33 -20.11
CA PHE A 202 -1.28 -12.02 -19.12
C PHE A 202 -0.42 -13.07 -18.43
N VAL A 203 -0.34 -13.00 -17.10
CA VAL A 203 0.49 -13.91 -16.29
C VAL A 203 -0.40 -14.66 -15.32
N LYS A 204 -0.36 -16.00 -15.40
CA LYS A 204 -0.97 -16.88 -14.39
C LYS A 204 0.01 -17.07 -13.25
N ILE A 205 -0.38 -16.69 -12.04
CA ILE A 205 0.49 -16.76 -10.86
C ILE A 205 0.63 -18.20 -10.41
N THR A 206 1.87 -18.67 -10.26
CA THR A 206 2.20 -20.04 -9.85
C THR A 206 2.64 -20.13 -8.40
N HIS A 207 3.35 -19.12 -7.90
CA HIS A 207 3.79 -19.04 -6.50
C HIS A 207 4.07 -17.59 -6.09
N CYS A 208 4.36 -17.38 -4.80
CA CYS A 208 4.63 -16.05 -4.26
C CYS A 208 5.63 -16.08 -3.11
N THR A 209 6.18 -14.91 -2.83
CA THR A 209 6.77 -14.53 -1.54
C THR A 209 5.91 -13.43 -0.91
N ALA A 210 6.27 -12.95 0.27
CA ALA A 210 5.54 -11.83 0.89
C ALA A 210 5.56 -10.52 0.04
N GLY A 211 6.54 -10.35 -0.85
CA GLY A 211 6.67 -9.11 -1.63
C GLY A 211 6.59 -9.27 -3.14
N THR A 212 6.47 -10.49 -3.67
CA THR A 212 6.57 -10.74 -5.12
C THR A 212 5.74 -11.95 -5.53
N LEU A 213 5.01 -11.80 -6.61
CA LEU A 213 4.31 -12.88 -7.32
C LEU A 213 5.19 -13.39 -8.45
N PHE A 214 5.10 -14.68 -8.73
CA PHE A 214 5.79 -15.34 -9.84
C PHE A 214 4.78 -16.10 -10.67
N GLY A 215 4.97 -16.13 -11.97
CA GLY A 215 4.03 -16.85 -12.82
C GLY A 215 4.52 -17.02 -14.25
N ASP A 216 3.69 -17.68 -15.02
CA ASP A 216 3.95 -17.99 -16.43
C ASP A 216 3.05 -17.15 -17.34
N VAL A 217 3.61 -16.68 -18.44
CA VAL A 217 2.85 -15.95 -19.45
C VAL A 217 1.86 -16.91 -20.11
N ILE A 218 0.64 -16.47 -20.28
CA ILE A 218 -0.39 -17.23 -20.99
C ILE A 218 -0.94 -16.40 -22.15
N ASN A 219 -1.21 -17.06 -23.27
CA ASN A 219 -1.95 -16.47 -24.38
C ASN A 219 -3.45 -16.66 -24.09
N LEU A 220 -4.18 -15.58 -23.90
CA LEU A 220 -5.64 -15.64 -23.92
C LEU A 220 -6.06 -15.83 -25.38
N LYS A 221 -6.59 -17.03 -25.69
CA LYS A 221 -7.21 -17.32 -27.00
C LYS A 221 -8.50 -16.55 -27.13
#